data_706c4981831ecf23077e299601226727
#
_entry.id   706c4981831ecf23077e299601226727
#
_cell.length_a   1.000
_cell.length_b   1.000
_cell.length_c   1.000
_cell.angle_alpha   90.00
_cell.angle_beta   90.00
_cell.angle_gamma   90.00
#
_symmetry.space_group_name_H-M   'P 1'
#
loop_
_entity.id
_entity.type
_entity.pdbx_description
1 polymer ?
#
loop_
_entity_poly.entity_id
_entity_poly.type
_entity_poly.pdbx_seq_one_letter_code
_entity_poly.pdbx_strand_id
1 'polypeptide(L)'
;LPDNLRGEQLAPKGQSPLAAADDWAIVPCPQCGKSARRDSDTMDTFVDSSWYFLRYVSPRYAEGPFDPQAIREWGAVDMYVGGVEHAILHLLYARFFTKVIRDLGLIEHSEPFKALMNQGQVLNGGKAMSKSLGNGVNLGEQLDKFGVDAVRTTMIFASPPEDDVDWADVSPAGSQKFLARAWRVAQDVTSEPGVDATTGDLELQKL
;
A
#
# COMPACT_ATOMS: atom_id res chain seq x y z
N LEU A 1 23.77 -10.75 0.01
CA LEU A 1 24.06 -11.32 -1.31
C LEU A 1 25.57 -11.22 -1.59
N PRO A 2 26.17 -12.20 -2.30
CA PRO A 2 27.56 -12.10 -2.69
C PRO A 2 27.79 -10.92 -3.63
N ASP A 3 28.79 -10.10 -3.36
CA ASP A 3 29.07 -8.88 -4.14
C ASP A 3 29.57 -9.16 -5.56
N ASN A 4 30.01 -10.40 -5.81
CA ASN A 4 30.54 -10.86 -7.09
C ASN A 4 29.47 -11.35 -8.08
N LEU A 5 28.21 -11.52 -7.66
CA LEU A 5 27.12 -11.91 -8.56
C LEU A 5 26.53 -10.66 -9.25
N ARG A 6 26.82 -10.50 -10.54
CA ARG A 6 26.34 -9.36 -11.34
C ARG A 6 26.03 -9.77 -12.78
N GLY A 7 25.12 -9.01 -13.42
CA GLY A 7 24.83 -9.13 -14.85
C GLY A 7 24.33 -10.52 -15.24
N GLU A 8 24.99 -11.17 -16.17
CA GLU A 8 24.63 -12.49 -16.71
C GLU A 8 24.64 -13.62 -15.66
N GLN A 9 25.35 -13.46 -14.54
CA GLN A 9 25.36 -14.42 -13.45
C GLN A 9 24.01 -14.46 -12.69
N LEU A 10 23.25 -13.37 -12.75
CA LEU A 10 21.89 -13.26 -12.17
C LEU A 10 20.79 -13.69 -13.16
N ALA A 11 21.13 -13.95 -14.41
CA ALA A 11 20.17 -14.39 -15.41
C ALA A 11 19.61 -15.78 -15.05
N PRO A 12 18.29 -16.02 -15.24
CA PRO A 12 17.67 -17.32 -14.95
C PRO A 12 18.27 -18.42 -15.84
N LYS A 13 18.95 -19.38 -15.22
CA LYS A 13 19.56 -20.54 -15.90
C LYS A 13 19.02 -21.87 -15.41
N GLY A 14 17.81 -21.86 -14.85
CA GLY A 14 17.19 -23.07 -14.25
C GLY A 14 17.73 -23.45 -12.86
N GLN A 15 18.71 -22.70 -12.34
CA GLN A 15 19.24 -22.85 -10.98
C GLN A 15 19.38 -21.48 -10.32
N SER A 16 19.27 -21.45 -8.98
CA SER A 16 19.52 -20.23 -8.22
C SER A 16 20.94 -19.72 -8.47
N PRO A 17 21.16 -18.44 -8.81
CA PRO A 17 22.50 -17.86 -8.93
C PRO A 17 23.33 -18.04 -7.66
N LEU A 18 22.70 -18.10 -6.49
CA LEU A 18 23.35 -18.36 -5.20
C LEU A 18 23.93 -19.77 -5.12
N ALA A 19 23.32 -20.75 -5.79
CA ALA A 19 23.82 -22.12 -5.84
C ALA A 19 25.16 -22.25 -6.57
N ALA A 20 25.42 -21.33 -7.51
CA ALA A 20 26.68 -21.28 -8.27
C ALA A 20 27.79 -20.47 -7.59
N ALA A 21 27.51 -19.80 -6.47
CA ALA A 21 28.46 -18.96 -5.73
C ALA A 21 29.07 -19.74 -4.56
N ASP A 22 30.01 -20.66 -4.84
CA ASP A 22 30.60 -21.51 -3.82
C ASP A 22 31.27 -20.73 -2.69
N ASP A 23 31.94 -19.62 -3.00
CA ASP A 23 32.58 -18.76 -1.98
C ASP A 23 31.58 -18.21 -0.96
N TRP A 24 30.31 -18.03 -1.38
CA TRP A 24 29.25 -17.62 -0.48
C TRP A 24 28.50 -18.82 0.14
N ALA A 25 28.35 -19.90 -0.62
CA ALA A 25 27.55 -21.05 -0.21
C ALA A 25 28.24 -21.93 0.84
N ILE A 26 29.57 -22.06 0.77
CA ILE A 26 30.34 -22.91 1.66
C ILE A 26 30.80 -22.09 2.89
N VAL A 27 30.34 -22.49 4.06
CA VAL A 27 30.60 -21.79 5.33
C VAL A 27 30.84 -22.79 6.46
N PRO A 28 31.51 -22.41 7.54
CA PRO A 28 31.55 -23.25 8.73
C PRO A 28 30.14 -23.30 9.37
N CYS A 29 29.69 -24.48 9.74
CA CYS A 29 28.45 -24.67 10.50
C CYS A 29 28.51 -23.91 11.82
N PRO A 30 27.53 -23.04 12.16
CA PRO A 30 27.56 -22.27 13.40
C PRO A 30 27.45 -23.14 14.67
N GLN A 31 26.98 -24.38 14.52
CA GLN A 31 26.78 -25.29 15.64
C GLN A 31 28.01 -26.18 15.91
N CYS A 32 28.68 -26.70 14.88
CA CYS A 32 29.76 -27.66 15.02
C CYS A 32 31.09 -27.27 14.35
N GLY A 33 31.13 -26.16 13.62
CA GLY A 33 32.31 -25.66 12.91
C GLY A 33 32.74 -26.42 11.67
N LYS A 34 32.09 -27.54 11.32
CA LYS A 34 32.39 -28.30 10.12
C LYS A 34 31.91 -27.56 8.87
N SER A 35 32.55 -27.83 7.72
CA SER A 35 32.07 -27.29 6.45
C SER A 35 30.62 -27.64 6.20
N ALA A 36 29.82 -26.66 5.86
CA ALA A 36 28.41 -26.78 5.54
C ALA A 36 28.06 -25.88 4.34
N ARG A 37 26.95 -26.19 3.67
CA ARG A 37 26.47 -25.41 2.56
C ARG A 37 25.21 -24.65 2.99
N ARG A 38 25.16 -23.34 2.72
CA ARG A 38 23.94 -22.53 2.87
C ARG A 38 22.87 -23.01 1.91
N ASP A 39 21.61 -22.86 2.31
CA ASP A 39 20.51 -22.95 1.39
C ASP A 39 20.64 -21.85 0.33
N SER A 40 20.41 -22.20 -0.92
CA SER A 40 20.49 -21.29 -2.07
C SER A 40 19.13 -20.77 -2.51
N ASP A 41 18.06 -21.24 -1.92
CA ASP A 41 16.73 -20.73 -2.19
C ASP A 41 16.53 -19.37 -1.47
N THR A 42 15.81 -18.48 -2.11
CA THR A 42 15.40 -17.21 -1.52
C THR A 42 14.04 -17.38 -0.89
N MET A 43 13.80 -16.66 0.21
CA MET A 43 12.47 -16.61 0.80
C MET A 43 11.49 -15.95 -0.16
N ASP A 44 10.21 -16.32 -0.03
CA ASP A 44 9.11 -15.67 -0.73
C ASP A 44 9.10 -14.17 -0.41
N THR A 45 8.75 -13.35 -1.40
CA THR A 45 8.71 -11.88 -1.25
C THR A 45 7.66 -11.42 -0.21
N PHE A 46 6.65 -12.24 0.06
CA PHE A 46 5.66 -11.97 1.12
C PHE A 46 6.26 -12.01 2.53
N VAL A 47 7.43 -12.59 2.73
CA VAL A 47 8.11 -12.58 4.04
C VAL A 47 8.35 -11.14 4.51
N ASP A 48 8.92 -10.28 3.66
CA ASP A 48 9.19 -8.88 4.01
C ASP A 48 7.91 -8.08 4.21
N SER A 49 6.93 -8.27 3.34
CA SER A 49 5.64 -7.57 3.44
C SER A 49 4.76 -8.05 4.60
N SER A 50 5.11 -9.15 5.26
CA SER A 50 4.31 -9.72 6.34
C SER A 50 4.44 -9.01 7.68
N TRP A 51 5.42 -8.13 7.84
CA TRP A 51 5.68 -7.45 9.11
C TRP A 51 6.14 -5.99 8.97
N TYR A 52 6.20 -5.44 7.75
CA TYR A 52 6.69 -4.08 7.48
C TYR A 52 5.98 -3.01 8.31
N PHE A 53 4.68 -3.19 8.58
CA PHE A 53 3.87 -2.26 9.38
C PHE A 53 4.36 -2.17 10.84
N LEU A 54 4.93 -3.22 11.39
CA LEU A 54 5.59 -3.16 12.70
C LEU A 54 6.87 -2.33 12.63
N ARG A 55 7.65 -2.46 11.56
CA ARG A 55 8.86 -1.67 11.35
C ARG A 55 8.57 -0.18 11.18
N TYR A 56 7.44 0.18 10.58
CA TYR A 56 7.07 1.58 10.34
C TYR A 56 6.92 2.39 11.62
N VAL A 57 6.53 1.76 12.73
CA VAL A 57 6.39 2.42 14.02
C VAL A 57 7.73 2.92 14.56
N SER A 58 8.82 2.24 14.24
CA SER A 58 10.17 2.56 14.71
C SER A 58 11.24 2.34 13.63
N PRO A 59 11.21 3.10 12.50
CA PRO A 59 12.00 2.79 11.30
C PRO A 59 13.52 2.88 11.52
N ARG A 60 13.97 3.62 12.53
CA ARG A 60 15.39 3.81 12.86
C ARG A 60 15.88 2.97 14.03
N TYR A 61 15.03 2.09 14.58
CA TYR A 61 15.42 1.21 15.67
C TYR A 61 16.53 0.25 15.24
N ALA A 62 17.66 0.24 15.96
CA ALA A 62 18.86 -0.51 15.58
C ALA A 62 19.06 -1.81 16.39
N GLU A 63 18.34 -1.98 17.50
CA GLU A 63 18.54 -3.10 18.43
C GLU A 63 17.71 -4.34 18.08
N GLY A 64 16.83 -4.23 17.06
CA GLY A 64 15.97 -5.32 16.64
C GLY A 64 15.11 -4.98 15.42
N PRO A 65 14.18 -5.86 15.07
CA PRO A 65 13.29 -5.64 13.91
C PRO A 65 12.37 -4.42 14.09
N PHE A 66 11.96 -4.13 15.31
CA PHE A 66 11.16 -2.96 15.72
C PHE A 66 11.30 -2.75 17.23
N ASP A 67 10.91 -1.57 17.71
CA ASP A 67 10.88 -1.26 19.15
C ASP A 67 9.60 -1.85 19.78
N PRO A 68 9.70 -2.84 20.68
CA PRO A 68 8.55 -3.44 21.34
C PRO A 68 7.73 -2.45 22.19
N GLN A 69 8.36 -1.41 22.73
CA GLN A 69 7.64 -0.40 23.50
C GLN A 69 6.75 0.45 22.58
N ALA A 70 7.29 0.92 21.47
CA ALA A 70 6.52 1.66 20.48
C ALA A 70 5.34 0.83 19.96
N ILE A 71 5.52 -0.48 19.74
CA ILE A 71 4.42 -1.37 19.34
C ILE A 71 3.35 -1.50 20.43
N ARG A 72 3.72 -1.55 21.71
CA ARG A 72 2.72 -1.56 22.82
C ARG A 72 1.89 -0.28 22.85
N GLU A 73 2.50 0.86 22.55
CA GLU A 73 1.80 2.16 22.54
C GLU A 73 0.86 2.30 21.35
N TRP A 74 1.28 1.89 20.16
CA TRP A 74 0.49 1.99 18.93
C TRP A 74 -0.52 0.85 18.76
N GLY A 75 -0.15 -0.37 19.18
CA GLY A 75 -0.97 -1.57 19.05
C GLY A 75 -1.10 -2.08 17.60
N ALA A 76 -2.16 -2.84 17.35
CA ALA A 76 -2.50 -3.29 16.01
C ALA A 76 -3.00 -2.12 15.14
N VAL A 77 -2.78 -2.20 13.82
CA VAL A 77 -3.24 -1.20 12.85
C VAL A 77 -4.76 -1.07 12.90
N ASP A 78 -5.28 0.15 13.02
CA ASP A 78 -6.72 0.37 13.19
C ASP A 78 -7.54 0.02 11.94
N MET A 79 -7.08 0.46 10.77
CA MET A 79 -7.74 0.20 9.49
C MET A 79 -6.70 -0.16 8.43
N TYR A 80 -6.89 -1.29 7.77
CA TYR A 80 -6.04 -1.73 6.67
C TYR A 80 -6.81 -1.77 5.38
N VAL A 81 -6.30 -1.09 4.35
CA VAL A 81 -6.99 -0.94 3.06
C VAL A 81 -6.23 -1.69 1.98
N GLY A 82 -6.91 -2.55 1.24
CA GLY A 82 -6.29 -3.34 0.18
C GLY A 82 -7.29 -4.18 -0.60
N GLY A 83 -6.85 -4.74 -1.74
CA GLY A 83 -7.68 -5.61 -2.56
C GLY A 83 -8.03 -6.93 -1.87
N VAL A 84 -9.20 -7.46 -2.17
CA VAL A 84 -9.74 -8.70 -1.59
C VAL A 84 -8.87 -9.92 -1.93
N GLU A 85 -8.15 -9.91 -3.03
CA GLU A 85 -7.23 -10.96 -3.46
C GLU A 85 -6.12 -11.26 -2.43
N HIS A 86 -5.77 -10.28 -1.62
CA HIS A 86 -4.76 -10.44 -0.57
C HIS A 86 -5.24 -11.27 0.63
N ALA A 87 -6.53 -11.59 0.73
CA ALA A 87 -7.06 -12.44 1.80
C ALA A 87 -6.37 -13.80 1.87
N ILE A 88 -6.03 -14.38 0.71
CA ILE A 88 -5.34 -15.68 0.59
C ILE A 88 -3.83 -15.53 0.29
N LEU A 89 -3.31 -14.33 0.23
CA LEU A 89 -1.91 -14.01 -0.04
C LEU A 89 -1.31 -13.24 1.14
N HIS A 90 -1.06 -11.95 0.96
CA HIS A 90 -0.42 -11.08 1.94
C HIS A 90 -1.06 -11.13 3.34
N LEU A 91 -2.39 -11.08 3.44
CA LEU A 91 -3.07 -11.07 4.76
C LEU A 91 -2.88 -12.38 5.51
N LEU A 92 -2.85 -13.51 4.82
CA LEU A 92 -2.59 -14.82 5.44
C LEU A 92 -1.18 -14.84 6.05
N TYR A 93 -0.18 -14.39 5.32
CA TYR A 93 1.19 -14.29 5.80
C TYR A 93 1.32 -13.28 6.95
N ALA A 94 0.74 -12.09 6.83
CA ALA A 94 0.79 -11.06 7.87
C ALA A 94 0.18 -11.55 9.19
N ARG A 95 -0.95 -12.26 9.14
CA ARG A 95 -1.57 -12.87 10.31
C ARG A 95 -0.71 -13.98 10.93
N PHE A 96 -0.13 -14.83 10.10
CA PHE A 96 0.77 -15.89 10.57
C PHE A 96 2.01 -15.29 11.27
N PHE A 97 2.68 -14.34 10.63
CA PHE A 97 3.84 -13.66 11.21
C PHE A 97 3.50 -12.96 12.53
N THR A 98 2.37 -12.27 12.61
CA THR A 98 1.91 -11.62 13.84
C THR A 98 1.77 -12.63 14.97
N LYS A 99 1.19 -13.80 14.72
CA LYS A 99 1.05 -14.86 15.72
C LYS A 99 2.41 -15.41 16.18
N VAL A 100 3.33 -15.65 15.24
CA VAL A 100 4.69 -16.11 15.56
C VAL A 100 5.44 -15.07 16.39
N ILE A 101 5.38 -13.79 16.00
CA ILE A 101 6.06 -12.69 16.71
C ILE A 101 5.47 -12.53 18.13
N ARG A 102 4.15 -12.70 18.29
CA ARG A 102 3.51 -12.74 19.60
C ARG A 102 4.00 -13.94 20.43
N ASP A 103 4.08 -15.13 19.86
CA ASP A 103 4.51 -16.34 20.56
C ASP A 103 5.98 -16.25 20.98
N LEU A 104 6.78 -15.43 20.28
CA LEU A 104 8.14 -15.05 20.68
C LEU A 104 8.17 -13.97 21.79
N GLY A 105 7.02 -13.47 22.23
CA GLY A 105 6.90 -12.47 23.30
C GLY A 105 7.27 -11.04 22.91
N LEU A 106 7.36 -10.73 21.61
CA LEU A 106 7.77 -9.42 21.12
C LEU A 106 6.59 -8.44 20.99
N ILE A 107 5.37 -8.94 20.82
CA ILE A 107 4.11 -8.17 20.76
C ILE A 107 3.02 -8.88 21.58
N GLU A 108 1.93 -8.18 21.88
CA GLU A 108 0.84 -8.72 22.70
C GLU A 108 -0.39 -9.14 21.88
N HIS A 109 -0.66 -8.45 20.80
CA HIS A 109 -1.82 -8.72 19.93
C HIS A 109 -1.58 -9.92 19.00
N SER A 110 -2.67 -10.62 18.66
CA SER A 110 -2.66 -11.83 17.82
C SER A 110 -3.09 -11.59 16.38
N GLU A 111 -3.65 -10.43 16.10
CA GLU A 111 -4.07 -10.03 14.76
C GLU A 111 -3.41 -8.69 14.39
N PRO A 112 -2.90 -8.53 13.16
CA PRO A 112 -2.16 -7.34 12.77
C PRO A 112 -3.06 -6.12 12.57
N PHE A 113 -4.31 -6.34 12.17
CA PHE A 113 -5.26 -5.30 11.76
C PHE A 113 -6.57 -5.45 12.54
N LYS A 114 -7.10 -4.33 13.07
CA LYS A 114 -8.38 -4.31 13.79
C LYS A 114 -9.57 -4.35 12.83
N ALA A 115 -9.44 -3.70 11.67
CA ALA A 115 -10.45 -3.69 10.63
C ALA A 115 -9.80 -3.71 9.24
N LEU A 116 -10.49 -4.30 8.27
CA LEU A 116 -10.11 -4.33 6.86
C LEU A 116 -11.15 -3.57 6.05
N MET A 117 -10.69 -2.79 5.09
CA MET A 117 -11.52 -2.24 4.02
C MET A 117 -11.00 -2.81 2.70
N ASN A 118 -11.79 -3.65 2.05
CA ASN A 118 -11.47 -4.14 0.73
C ASN A 118 -12.10 -3.19 -0.29
N GLN A 119 -11.26 -2.44 -1.00
CA GLN A 119 -11.72 -1.56 -2.05
C GLN A 119 -12.15 -2.36 -3.28
N GLY A 120 -13.13 -1.82 -4.01
CA GLY A 120 -13.53 -2.29 -5.32
C GLY A 120 -12.44 -2.06 -6.36
N GLN A 121 -12.61 -2.66 -7.52
CA GLN A 121 -11.67 -2.54 -8.64
C GLN A 121 -12.03 -1.38 -9.56
N VAL A 122 -11.02 -0.77 -10.17
CA VAL A 122 -11.23 0.15 -11.28
C VAL A 122 -11.21 -0.66 -12.57
N LEU A 123 -12.37 -0.78 -13.16
CA LEU A 123 -12.59 -1.51 -14.41
C LEU A 123 -12.42 -0.58 -15.63
N ASN A 124 -12.36 -1.15 -16.80
CA ASN A 124 -12.51 -0.42 -18.07
C ASN A 124 -13.30 -1.27 -19.07
N GLY A 125 -14.50 -0.80 -19.39
CA GLY A 125 -15.46 -1.53 -20.24
C GLY A 125 -15.92 -2.85 -19.59
N GLY A 126 -16.24 -2.83 -18.30
CA GLY A 126 -16.72 -3.97 -17.52
C GLY A 126 -15.66 -5.03 -17.21
N LYS A 127 -14.37 -4.74 -17.44
CA LYS A 127 -13.28 -5.70 -17.24
C LYS A 127 -12.18 -5.11 -16.39
N ALA A 128 -11.58 -5.94 -15.52
CA ALA A 128 -10.38 -5.56 -14.79
C ALA A 128 -9.26 -5.15 -15.75
N MET A 129 -8.59 -4.05 -15.43
CA MET A 129 -7.47 -3.55 -16.24
C MET A 129 -6.29 -4.50 -16.14
N SER A 130 -5.71 -4.90 -17.28
CA SER A 130 -4.51 -5.71 -17.31
C SER A 130 -3.60 -5.35 -18.48
N LYS A 131 -2.30 -5.57 -18.30
CA LYS A 131 -1.31 -5.35 -19.36
C LYS A 131 -1.53 -6.28 -20.56
N SER A 132 -1.96 -7.51 -20.30
CA SER A 132 -2.22 -8.50 -21.36
C SER A 132 -3.42 -8.19 -22.21
N LEU A 133 -4.44 -7.51 -21.65
CA LEU A 133 -5.62 -7.06 -22.38
C LEU A 133 -5.42 -5.71 -23.06
N GLY A 134 -4.39 -4.96 -22.69
CA GLY A 134 -4.13 -3.62 -23.22
C GLY A 134 -5.26 -2.61 -22.92
N ASN A 135 -6.11 -2.90 -21.92
CA ASN A 135 -7.27 -2.07 -21.55
C ASN A 135 -6.96 -1.12 -20.38
N GLY A 136 -5.70 -0.95 -20.02
CA GLY A 136 -5.29 -0.02 -18.97
C GLY A 136 -5.50 1.43 -19.37
N VAL A 137 -5.94 2.26 -18.42
CA VAL A 137 -5.99 3.72 -18.55
C VAL A 137 -4.69 4.30 -17.99
N ASN A 138 -3.99 5.09 -18.81
CA ASN A 138 -2.75 5.71 -18.37
C ASN A 138 -3.04 6.86 -17.41
N LEU A 139 -2.64 6.73 -16.16
CA LEU A 139 -2.86 7.74 -15.14
C LEU A 139 -2.16 9.07 -15.50
N GLY A 140 -0.94 9.04 -16.02
CA GLY A 140 -0.20 10.25 -16.41
C GLY A 140 -0.98 11.09 -17.42
N GLU A 141 -1.53 10.47 -18.47
CA GLU A 141 -2.34 11.15 -19.46
C GLU A 141 -3.63 11.78 -18.87
N GLN A 142 -4.25 11.10 -17.88
CA GLN A 142 -5.41 11.65 -17.18
C GLN A 142 -5.03 12.86 -16.32
N LEU A 143 -3.88 12.79 -15.62
CA LEU A 143 -3.39 13.90 -14.81
C LEU A 143 -3.00 15.10 -15.66
N ASP A 144 -2.34 14.88 -16.78
CA ASP A 144 -1.95 15.95 -17.73
C ASP A 144 -3.18 16.64 -18.33
N LYS A 145 -4.22 15.85 -18.64
CA LYS A 145 -5.44 16.37 -19.29
C LYS A 145 -6.38 17.08 -18.35
N PHE A 146 -6.58 16.58 -17.13
CA PHE A 146 -7.64 17.06 -16.22
C PHE A 146 -7.12 17.69 -14.94
N GLY A 147 -5.85 17.49 -14.61
CA GLY A 147 -5.24 17.90 -13.35
C GLY A 147 -5.48 16.88 -12.21
N VAL A 148 -4.59 16.91 -11.24
CA VAL A 148 -4.56 15.97 -10.11
C VAL A 148 -5.86 16.03 -9.29
N ASP A 149 -6.32 17.24 -8.98
CA ASP A 149 -7.49 17.43 -8.12
C ASP A 149 -8.79 16.90 -8.77
N ALA A 150 -8.94 17.10 -10.09
CA ALA A 150 -10.09 16.60 -10.81
C ALA A 150 -10.13 15.07 -10.85
N VAL A 151 -8.98 14.42 -11.10
CA VAL A 151 -8.89 12.95 -11.12
C VAL A 151 -9.16 12.38 -9.72
N ARG A 152 -8.56 12.93 -8.68
CA ARG A 152 -8.79 12.50 -7.28
C ARG A 152 -10.25 12.69 -6.85
N THR A 153 -10.84 13.85 -7.16
CA THR A 153 -12.26 14.12 -6.88
C THR A 153 -13.16 13.12 -7.58
N THR A 154 -12.85 12.78 -8.82
CA THR A 154 -13.61 11.77 -9.58
C THR A 154 -13.58 10.40 -8.90
N MET A 155 -12.40 9.94 -8.47
CA MET A 155 -12.24 8.66 -7.79
C MET A 155 -13.05 8.58 -6.48
N ILE A 156 -13.09 9.67 -5.71
CA ILE A 156 -13.83 9.72 -4.44
C ILE A 156 -15.34 9.81 -4.68
N PHE A 157 -15.76 10.51 -5.73
CA PHE A 157 -17.17 10.77 -6.01
C PHE A 157 -17.85 9.66 -6.81
N ALA A 158 -17.09 8.83 -7.53
CA ALA A 158 -17.63 7.85 -8.47
C ALA A 158 -18.50 6.79 -7.81
N SER A 159 -18.08 6.27 -6.65
CA SER A 159 -18.80 5.25 -5.89
C SER A 159 -18.27 5.17 -4.46
N PRO A 160 -18.97 4.46 -3.54
CA PRO A 160 -18.39 4.00 -2.29
C PRO A 160 -17.08 3.24 -2.55
N PRO A 161 -16.09 3.33 -1.64
CA PRO A 161 -14.79 2.73 -1.86
C PRO A 161 -14.79 1.21 -1.99
N GLU A 162 -15.82 0.53 -1.52
CA GLU A 162 -15.99 -0.92 -1.61
C GLU A 162 -16.53 -1.40 -2.96
N ASP A 163 -17.13 -0.49 -3.74
CA ASP A 163 -17.75 -0.82 -5.03
C ASP A 163 -16.77 -0.70 -6.19
N ASP A 164 -16.97 -1.53 -7.20
CA ASP A 164 -16.24 -1.41 -8.46
C ASP A 164 -16.62 -0.12 -9.21
N VAL A 165 -15.63 0.50 -9.84
CA VAL A 165 -15.81 1.69 -10.68
C VAL A 165 -15.40 1.37 -12.11
N ASP A 166 -16.31 1.49 -13.09
CA ASP A 166 -15.90 1.43 -14.50
C ASP A 166 -15.43 2.81 -14.96
N TRP A 167 -14.15 2.90 -15.31
CA TRP A 167 -13.55 4.15 -15.79
C TRP A 167 -14.19 4.67 -17.08
N ALA A 168 -14.78 3.77 -17.89
CA ALA A 168 -15.50 4.16 -19.11
C ALA A 168 -16.76 4.98 -18.81
N ASP A 169 -17.36 4.79 -17.63
CA ASP A 169 -18.61 5.45 -17.21
C ASP A 169 -18.38 6.75 -16.43
N VAL A 170 -17.13 7.03 -16.00
CA VAL A 170 -16.80 8.22 -15.22
C VAL A 170 -15.99 9.22 -16.06
N SER A 171 -16.15 10.50 -15.76
CA SER A 171 -15.42 11.56 -16.47
C SER A 171 -14.83 12.60 -15.54
N PRO A 172 -13.50 12.69 -15.45
CA PRO A 172 -12.83 13.75 -14.69
C PRO A 172 -13.17 15.17 -15.16
N ALA A 173 -13.67 15.34 -16.38
CA ALA A 173 -14.12 16.63 -16.88
C ALA A 173 -15.31 17.22 -16.07
N GLY A 174 -16.16 16.37 -15.51
CA GLY A 174 -17.24 16.79 -14.59
C GLY A 174 -16.68 17.39 -13.31
N SER A 175 -15.75 16.70 -12.68
CA SER A 175 -15.05 17.15 -11.48
C SER A 175 -14.22 18.41 -11.73
N GLN A 176 -13.56 18.52 -12.88
CA GLN A 176 -12.83 19.73 -13.28
C GLN A 176 -13.74 20.95 -13.38
N LYS A 177 -14.92 20.80 -14.00
CA LYS A 177 -15.93 21.87 -14.07
C LYS A 177 -16.47 22.25 -12.68
N PHE A 178 -16.70 21.28 -11.83
CA PHE A 178 -17.13 21.51 -10.44
C PHE A 178 -16.08 22.31 -9.69
N LEU A 179 -14.82 21.89 -9.69
CA LEU A 179 -13.72 22.58 -9.02
C LEU A 179 -13.52 24.02 -9.54
N ALA A 180 -13.62 24.23 -10.86
CA ALA A 180 -13.53 25.54 -11.45
C ALA A 180 -14.69 26.47 -11.02
N ARG A 181 -15.90 25.93 -10.79
CA ARG A 181 -17.02 26.70 -10.24
C ARG A 181 -16.80 27.01 -8.78
N ALA A 182 -16.40 26.04 -7.98
CA ALA A 182 -16.10 26.24 -6.55
C ALA A 182 -15.01 27.32 -6.36
N TRP A 183 -13.96 27.28 -7.19
CA TRP A 183 -12.89 28.27 -7.16
C TRP A 183 -13.40 29.69 -7.47
N ARG A 184 -14.23 29.85 -8.50
CA ARG A 184 -14.82 31.16 -8.84
C ARG A 184 -15.69 31.69 -7.69
N VAL A 185 -16.57 30.86 -7.14
CA VAL A 185 -17.40 31.26 -5.99
C VAL A 185 -16.52 31.69 -4.81
N ALA A 186 -15.45 30.96 -4.51
CA ALA A 186 -14.55 31.33 -3.42
C ALA A 186 -13.83 32.65 -3.64
N GLN A 187 -13.58 33.04 -4.90
CA GLN A 187 -13.01 34.37 -5.23
C GLN A 187 -14.01 35.51 -5.08
N ASP A 188 -15.29 35.23 -5.29
CA ASP A 188 -16.35 36.23 -5.21
C ASP A 188 -16.87 36.42 -3.77
N VAL A 189 -16.59 35.45 -2.85
CA VAL A 189 -16.96 35.55 -1.43
C VAL A 189 -15.99 36.48 -0.71
N THR A 190 -16.49 37.66 -0.36
CA THR A 190 -15.82 38.58 0.55
C THR A 190 -16.42 38.40 1.94
N SER A 191 -15.69 37.76 2.86
CA SER A 191 -16.07 37.73 4.29
C SER A 191 -15.30 38.83 5.02
N GLU A 192 -16.02 39.74 5.69
CA GLU A 192 -15.39 40.63 6.64
C GLU A 192 -15.06 39.91 7.94
N PRO A 193 -13.85 40.08 8.53
CA PRO A 193 -13.53 39.49 9.82
C PRO A 193 -14.49 40.01 10.90
N GLY A 194 -15.17 39.07 11.60
CA GLY A 194 -16.05 39.40 12.72
C GLY A 194 -17.54 39.43 12.42
N VAL A 195 -17.96 39.04 11.22
CA VAL A 195 -19.41 38.77 10.94
C VAL A 195 -19.79 37.48 11.63
N ASP A 196 -20.77 37.57 12.52
CA ASP A 196 -21.33 36.42 13.23
C ASP A 196 -22.05 35.50 12.22
N ALA A 197 -21.62 34.24 12.13
CA ALA A 197 -22.21 33.24 11.24
C ALA A 197 -23.71 32.97 11.53
N THR A 198 -24.23 33.42 12.67
CA THR A 198 -25.66 33.31 13.04
C THR A 198 -26.54 34.36 12.36
N THR A 199 -25.96 35.42 11.77
CA THR A 199 -26.69 36.49 11.07
C THR A 199 -26.73 36.30 9.56
N GLY A 200 -26.21 35.17 9.04
CA GLY A 200 -26.28 34.84 7.63
C GLY A 200 -27.71 34.73 7.11
N ASP A 201 -27.90 35.16 5.89
CA ASP A 201 -29.18 35.15 5.18
C ASP A 201 -29.86 33.77 5.28
N LEU A 202 -31.11 33.72 5.76
CA LEU A 202 -31.89 32.51 5.93
C LEU A 202 -32.04 31.68 4.65
N GLU A 203 -31.80 32.24 3.46
CA GLU A 203 -31.77 31.55 2.19
C GLU A 203 -30.51 30.69 2.00
N LEU A 204 -29.35 31.11 2.54
CA LEU A 204 -28.14 30.31 2.52
C LEU A 204 -28.17 29.12 3.49
N GLN A 205 -29.03 29.17 4.50
CA GLN A 205 -29.23 28.05 5.45
C GLN A 205 -30.15 26.95 4.88
N LYS A 206 -30.75 27.13 3.71
CA LYS A 206 -31.62 26.16 3.03
C LYS A 206 -30.95 25.43 1.87
N LEU A 207 -29.68 25.73 1.57
CA LEU A 207 -28.82 25.03 0.60
C LEU A 207 -27.99 23.96 1.30
#